data_d6b5346e5c5a49552d505d74ec3d6e45
#
_entry.id   d6b5346e5c5a49552d505d74ec3d6e45
#
_cell.length_a   1.000
_cell.length_b   1.000
_cell.length_c   1.000
_cell.angle_alpha   90.00
_cell.angle_beta   90.00
_cell.angle_gamma   90.00
#
_symmetry.space_group_name_H-M   'P 1'
#
loop_
_entity.id
_entity.type
_entity.pdbx_description
1 polymer ?
#
loop_
_entity_poly.entity_id
_entity_poly.type
_entity_poly.pdbx_seq_one_letter_code
_entity_poly.pdbx_strand_id
1 'polypeptide(L)'
;EIASTGIKNFMLSLTAGKSATKSQKEALRALRISPTKLAAEMQKDSKTAILKVLDSLSKLSATDRPQILTRLFGKESIGAIAPLLTNMDLLRTNFERVTDAQEYGGSMQKEYASRAATTENQLVLLKNSVNAISVTLGDTFLPAINEAAEAVMPYLEQLRTFVRANPELVQSAA
;
A
#
# COMPACT_ATOMS: atom_id res chain seq x y z
N GLU A 1 -8.55 -7.42 -8.49
CA GLU A 1 -9.15 -6.77 -9.67
C GLU A 1 -10.62 -6.41 -9.46
N ILE A 2 -11.49 -7.35 -9.07
CA ILE A 2 -12.94 -7.12 -8.86
C ILE A 2 -13.20 -6.05 -7.80
N ALA A 3 -12.51 -6.09 -6.66
CA ALA A 3 -12.68 -5.12 -5.58
C ALA A 3 -12.27 -3.69 -6.01
N SER A 4 -11.19 -3.56 -6.76
CA SER A 4 -10.70 -2.27 -7.27
C SER A 4 -11.69 -1.65 -8.25
N THR A 5 -12.22 -2.44 -9.19
CA THR A 5 -13.25 -2.00 -10.14
C THR A 5 -14.54 -1.59 -9.42
N GLY A 6 -14.96 -2.38 -8.44
CA GLY A 6 -16.17 -2.09 -7.67
C GLY A 6 -16.06 -0.78 -6.87
N ILE A 7 -14.95 -0.54 -6.22
CA ILE A 7 -14.71 0.72 -5.49
C ILE A 7 -14.60 1.91 -6.44
N LYS A 8 -13.94 1.75 -7.60
CA LYS A 8 -13.89 2.79 -8.62
C LYS A 8 -15.29 3.18 -9.09
N ASN A 9 -16.12 2.21 -9.45
CA ASN A 9 -17.50 2.46 -9.89
C ASN A 9 -18.35 3.11 -8.79
N PHE A 10 -18.16 2.68 -7.54
CA PHE A 10 -18.78 3.31 -6.38
C PHE A 10 -18.43 4.79 -6.31
N MET A 11 -17.16 5.14 -6.32
CA MET A 11 -16.70 6.53 -6.25
C MET A 11 -17.20 7.37 -7.44
N LEU A 12 -17.15 6.84 -8.66
CA LEU A 12 -17.65 7.51 -9.86
C LEU A 12 -19.15 7.78 -9.78
N SER A 13 -19.95 6.86 -9.24
CA SER A 13 -21.39 7.05 -9.08
C SER A 13 -21.73 8.12 -8.05
N LEU A 14 -20.97 8.23 -6.95
CA LEU A 14 -21.20 9.24 -5.92
C LEU A 14 -20.80 10.66 -6.39
N THR A 15 -19.85 10.76 -7.29
CA THR A 15 -19.35 12.05 -7.82
C THR A 15 -20.03 12.49 -9.12
N ALA A 16 -20.87 11.63 -9.73
CA ALA A 16 -21.47 11.87 -11.04
C ALA A 16 -22.35 13.13 -11.12
N GLY A 17 -23.03 13.51 -10.05
CA GLY A 17 -23.82 14.73 -9.97
C GLY A 17 -24.87 14.84 -11.09
N LYS A 18 -24.75 15.90 -11.93
CA LYS A 18 -25.63 16.12 -13.08
C LYS A 18 -25.48 15.05 -14.17
N SER A 19 -24.28 14.47 -14.31
CA SER A 19 -23.94 13.43 -15.30
C SER A 19 -24.44 12.03 -14.90
N ALA A 20 -25.00 11.87 -13.70
CA ALA A 20 -25.58 10.58 -13.28
C ALA A 20 -26.60 10.07 -14.29
N THR A 21 -26.57 8.77 -14.58
CA THR A 21 -27.53 8.10 -15.48
C THR A 21 -28.95 8.19 -14.94
N LYS A 22 -29.94 7.95 -15.80
CA LYS A 22 -31.35 7.91 -15.36
C LYS A 22 -31.54 6.90 -14.23
N SER A 23 -30.97 5.70 -14.36
CA SER A 23 -31.03 4.64 -13.37
C SER A 23 -30.42 5.06 -12.02
N GLN A 24 -29.25 5.71 -12.04
CA GLN A 24 -28.61 6.23 -10.84
C GLN A 24 -29.43 7.34 -10.17
N LYS A 25 -30.01 8.26 -10.96
CA LYS A 25 -30.86 9.32 -10.44
C LYS A 25 -32.12 8.76 -9.76
N GLU A 26 -32.73 7.75 -10.34
CA GLU A 26 -33.90 7.09 -9.76
C GLU A 26 -33.54 6.35 -8.44
N ALA A 27 -32.42 5.65 -8.43
CA ALA A 27 -31.94 4.96 -7.24
C ALA A 27 -31.56 5.93 -6.10
N LEU A 28 -30.87 7.04 -6.41
CA LEU A 28 -30.58 8.08 -5.41
C LEU A 28 -31.84 8.75 -4.88
N ARG A 29 -32.85 8.99 -5.74
CA ARG A 29 -34.16 9.52 -5.30
C ARG A 29 -34.88 8.55 -4.35
N ALA A 30 -34.82 7.23 -4.61
CA ALA A 30 -35.36 6.25 -3.70
C ALA A 30 -34.70 6.29 -2.32
N LEU A 31 -33.42 6.65 -2.25
CA LEU A 31 -32.68 6.89 -1.01
C LEU A 31 -32.91 8.32 -0.44
N ARG A 32 -33.74 9.14 -1.08
CA ARG A 32 -33.97 10.57 -0.73
C ARG A 32 -32.70 11.42 -0.82
N ILE A 33 -31.78 11.06 -1.70
CA ILE A 33 -30.50 11.75 -1.91
C ILE A 33 -30.53 12.47 -3.27
N SER A 34 -30.19 13.76 -3.27
CA SER A 34 -30.03 14.53 -4.49
C SER A 34 -28.65 14.26 -5.13
N PRO A 35 -28.57 13.83 -6.41
CA PRO A 35 -27.29 13.56 -7.08
C PRO A 35 -26.34 14.76 -7.08
N THR A 36 -26.85 15.96 -7.32
CA THR A 36 -26.03 17.19 -7.38
C THR A 36 -25.52 17.60 -6.00
N LYS A 37 -26.35 17.49 -4.96
CA LYS A 37 -25.93 17.76 -3.57
C LYS A 37 -24.90 16.73 -3.12
N LEU A 38 -25.11 15.46 -3.44
CA LEU A 38 -24.16 14.39 -3.10
C LEU A 38 -22.79 14.64 -3.72
N ALA A 39 -22.74 15.02 -5.00
CA ALA A 39 -21.46 15.32 -5.65
C ALA A 39 -20.75 16.53 -5.01
N ALA A 40 -21.47 17.53 -4.57
CA ALA A 40 -20.91 18.66 -3.83
C ALA A 40 -20.43 18.25 -2.41
N GLU A 41 -21.21 17.43 -1.70
CA GLU A 41 -20.83 16.86 -0.40
C GLU A 41 -19.56 16.00 -0.53
N MET A 42 -19.44 15.19 -1.60
CA MET A 42 -18.24 14.39 -1.88
C MET A 42 -16.97 15.22 -2.06
N GLN A 43 -17.08 16.43 -2.62
CA GLN A 43 -15.93 17.34 -2.75
C GLN A 43 -15.56 18.02 -1.43
N LYS A 44 -16.54 18.29 -0.59
CA LYS A 44 -16.33 18.99 0.69
C LYS A 44 -15.89 18.04 1.81
N ASP A 45 -16.57 16.93 1.96
CA ASP A 45 -16.34 15.91 2.98
C ASP A 45 -16.79 14.55 2.43
N SER A 46 -15.88 13.89 1.73
CA SER A 46 -16.13 12.59 1.11
C SER A 46 -16.44 11.50 2.14
N LYS A 47 -15.82 11.53 3.33
CA LYS A 47 -16.08 10.59 4.42
C LYS A 47 -17.55 10.61 4.82
N THR A 48 -18.05 11.78 5.22
CA THR A 48 -19.44 11.94 5.65
C THR A 48 -20.42 11.60 4.52
N ALA A 49 -20.13 12.02 3.27
CA ALA A 49 -20.97 11.72 2.13
C ALA A 49 -21.05 10.21 1.83
N ILE A 50 -19.93 9.47 1.87
CA ILE A 50 -19.88 8.02 1.70
C ILE A 50 -20.69 7.31 2.80
N LEU A 51 -20.44 7.64 4.05
CA LEU A 51 -21.14 7.04 5.20
C LEU A 51 -22.64 7.28 5.12
N LYS A 52 -23.08 8.48 4.73
CA LYS A 52 -24.50 8.82 4.52
C LYS A 52 -25.17 7.93 3.48
N VAL A 53 -24.51 7.69 2.34
CA VAL A 53 -25.06 6.82 1.28
C VAL A 53 -25.11 5.37 1.75
N LEU A 54 -24.05 4.85 2.36
CA LEU A 54 -23.99 3.49 2.88
C LEU A 54 -25.01 3.26 4.00
N ASP A 55 -25.19 4.22 4.91
CA ASP A 55 -26.22 4.18 5.95
C ASP A 55 -27.65 4.15 5.37
N SER A 56 -27.89 4.93 4.32
CA SER A 56 -29.18 4.89 3.61
C SER A 56 -29.43 3.55 2.92
N LEU A 57 -28.38 2.94 2.36
CA LEU A 57 -28.45 1.61 1.73
C LEU A 57 -28.63 0.49 2.77
N SER A 58 -28.00 0.60 3.95
CA SER A 58 -28.13 -0.40 5.01
C SER A 58 -29.54 -0.51 5.58
N LYS A 59 -30.29 0.60 5.55
CA LYS A 59 -31.69 0.69 6.01
C LYS A 59 -32.72 0.11 5.04
N LEU A 60 -32.32 -0.19 3.80
CA LEU A 60 -33.20 -0.83 2.83
C LEU A 60 -33.50 -2.28 3.21
N SER A 61 -34.67 -2.75 2.78
CA SER A 61 -35.07 -4.16 2.92
C SER A 61 -34.07 -5.08 2.19
N ALA A 62 -34.00 -6.35 2.59
CA ALA A 62 -33.19 -7.36 1.91
C ALA A 62 -33.58 -7.54 0.43
N THR A 63 -34.85 -7.26 0.10
CA THR A 63 -35.40 -7.37 -1.27
C THR A 63 -35.00 -6.17 -2.14
N ASP A 64 -35.06 -4.95 -1.59
CA ASP A 64 -34.82 -3.71 -2.37
C ASP A 64 -33.34 -3.38 -2.53
N ARG A 65 -32.53 -3.73 -1.52
CA ARG A 65 -31.10 -3.41 -1.47
C ARG A 65 -30.33 -3.87 -2.70
N PRO A 66 -30.42 -5.13 -3.18
CA PRO A 66 -29.69 -5.59 -4.36
C PRO A 66 -30.07 -4.83 -5.62
N GLN A 67 -31.35 -4.48 -5.76
CA GLN A 67 -31.85 -3.74 -6.93
C GLN A 67 -31.29 -2.29 -6.94
N ILE A 68 -31.30 -1.63 -5.81
CA ILE A 68 -30.75 -0.25 -5.68
C ILE A 68 -29.24 -0.26 -5.88
N LEU A 69 -28.52 -1.23 -5.30
CA LEU A 69 -27.07 -1.39 -5.51
C LEU A 69 -26.72 -1.59 -7.00
N THR A 70 -27.47 -2.47 -7.69
CA THR A 70 -27.28 -2.71 -9.12
C THR A 70 -27.51 -1.44 -9.95
N ARG A 71 -28.55 -0.67 -9.64
CA ARG A 71 -28.88 0.58 -10.35
C ARG A 71 -27.85 1.68 -10.11
N LEU A 72 -27.27 1.75 -8.92
CA LEU A 72 -26.27 2.77 -8.55
C LEU A 72 -24.87 2.42 -9.08
N PHE A 73 -24.43 1.20 -8.91
CA PHE A 73 -23.02 0.84 -9.01
C PHE A 73 -22.71 -0.23 -10.06
N GLY A 74 -23.73 -0.87 -10.64
CA GLY A 74 -23.58 -2.04 -11.52
C GLY A 74 -23.49 -3.35 -10.74
N LYS A 75 -23.81 -4.46 -11.41
CA LYS A 75 -23.80 -5.80 -10.79
C LYS A 75 -22.42 -6.23 -10.31
N GLU A 76 -21.39 -5.87 -11.07
CA GLU A 76 -19.98 -6.19 -10.80
C GLU A 76 -19.44 -5.53 -9.52
N SER A 77 -20.08 -4.44 -9.09
CA SER A 77 -19.66 -3.71 -7.90
C SER A 77 -20.28 -4.21 -6.60
N ILE A 78 -21.30 -5.05 -6.67
CA ILE A 78 -22.03 -5.54 -5.48
C ILE A 78 -21.09 -6.29 -4.54
N GLY A 79 -20.23 -7.16 -5.07
CA GLY A 79 -19.28 -7.93 -4.25
C GLY A 79 -18.28 -7.09 -3.47
N ALA A 80 -17.95 -5.89 -3.97
CA ALA A 80 -17.07 -4.95 -3.28
C ALA A 80 -17.81 -4.08 -2.26
N ILE A 81 -19.09 -3.76 -2.50
CA ILE A 81 -19.86 -2.83 -1.67
C ILE A 81 -20.62 -3.55 -0.56
N ALA A 82 -21.12 -4.76 -0.79
CA ALA A 82 -21.86 -5.51 0.21
C ALA A 82 -21.12 -5.70 1.54
N PRO A 83 -19.81 -6.03 1.57
CA PRO A 83 -19.03 -6.10 2.81
C PRO A 83 -18.96 -4.78 3.58
N LEU A 84 -19.01 -3.63 2.89
CA LEU A 84 -19.02 -2.32 3.54
C LEU A 84 -20.33 -2.07 4.29
N LEU A 85 -21.44 -2.57 3.77
CA LEU A 85 -22.75 -2.45 4.39
C LEU A 85 -22.91 -3.35 5.62
N THR A 86 -22.26 -4.51 5.62
CA THR A 86 -22.31 -5.46 6.76
C THR A 86 -21.34 -5.07 7.89
N ASN A 87 -20.32 -4.26 7.61
CA ASN A 87 -19.29 -3.88 8.56
C ASN A 87 -19.20 -2.35 8.73
N MET A 88 -20.33 -1.67 8.84
CA MET A 88 -20.41 -0.20 8.93
C MET A 88 -19.63 0.37 10.12
N ASP A 89 -19.63 -0.29 11.26
CA ASP A 89 -18.91 0.18 12.45
C ASP A 89 -17.39 0.09 12.27
N LEU A 90 -16.93 -1.01 11.65
CA LEU A 90 -15.51 -1.15 11.29
C LEU A 90 -15.09 -0.09 10.26
N LEU A 91 -15.97 0.19 9.29
CA LEU A 91 -15.72 1.23 8.29
C LEU A 91 -15.62 2.62 8.94
N ARG A 92 -16.51 2.97 9.87
CA ARG A 92 -16.45 4.23 10.62
C ARG A 92 -15.15 4.35 11.42
N THR A 93 -14.79 3.32 12.17
CA THR A 93 -13.55 3.26 12.94
C THR A 93 -12.32 3.44 12.05
N ASN A 94 -12.29 2.79 10.88
CA ASN A 94 -11.18 2.95 9.95
C ASN A 94 -11.12 4.36 9.35
N PHE A 95 -12.26 4.99 9.05
CA PHE A 95 -12.28 6.38 8.62
C PHE A 95 -11.81 7.35 9.71
N GLU A 96 -12.13 7.09 10.97
CA GLU A 96 -11.63 7.87 12.10
C GLU A 96 -10.12 7.77 12.22
N ARG A 97 -9.58 6.56 12.18
CA ARG A 97 -8.12 6.31 12.21
C ARG A 97 -7.36 7.00 11.09
N VAL A 98 -7.90 6.98 9.87
CA VAL A 98 -7.26 7.65 8.72
C VAL A 98 -7.35 9.17 8.83
N THR A 99 -8.38 9.70 9.51
CA THR A 99 -8.56 11.14 9.71
C THR A 99 -7.64 11.67 10.79
N ASP A 100 -7.28 10.83 11.75
CA ASP A 100 -6.30 11.18 12.78
C ASP A 100 -4.87 11.00 12.24
N ALA A 101 -4.33 12.09 11.68
CA ALA A 101 -2.98 12.10 11.11
C ALA A 101 -1.89 11.74 12.13
N GLN A 102 -2.11 11.95 13.42
CA GLN A 102 -1.18 11.56 14.48
C GLN A 102 -1.20 10.06 14.74
N GLU A 103 -2.38 9.43 14.77
CA GLU A 103 -2.48 7.96 14.88
C GLU A 103 -1.90 7.25 13.67
N TYR A 104 -2.20 7.74 12.46
CA TYR A 104 -1.66 7.17 11.22
C TYR A 104 -0.13 7.28 11.16
N GLY A 105 0.42 8.46 11.45
CA GLY A 105 1.87 8.66 11.52
C GLY A 105 2.53 7.80 12.58
N GLY A 106 1.92 7.69 13.76
CA GLY A 106 2.43 6.87 14.87
C GLY A 106 2.38 5.36 14.59
N SER A 107 1.36 4.88 13.87
CA SER A 107 1.23 3.46 13.53
C SER A 107 2.27 3.03 12.48
N MET A 108 2.50 3.84 11.45
CA MET A 108 3.57 3.61 10.47
C MET A 108 4.96 3.64 11.13
N GLN A 109 5.19 4.58 12.03
CA GLN A 109 6.45 4.69 12.76
C GLN A 109 6.69 3.48 13.65
N LYS A 110 5.66 2.98 14.36
CA LYS A 110 5.72 1.77 15.18
C LYS A 110 5.96 0.52 14.34
N GLU A 111 5.29 0.39 13.21
CA GLU A 111 5.50 -0.76 12.31
C GLU A 111 6.90 -0.74 11.70
N TYR A 112 7.38 0.43 11.26
CA TYR A 112 8.74 0.59 10.78
C TYR A 112 9.77 0.26 11.87
N ALA A 113 9.60 0.78 13.09
CA ALA A 113 10.48 0.50 14.21
C ALA A 113 10.48 -0.99 14.60
N SER A 114 9.30 -1.63 14.59
CA SER A 114 9.18 -3.07 14.86
C SER A 114 9.88 -3.92 13.80
N ARG A 115 9.73 -3.58 12.52
CA ARG A 115 10.43 -4.28 11.42
C ARG A 115 11.92 -3.99 11.43
N ALA A 116 12.32 -2.76 11.69
CA ALA A 116 13.73 -2.37 11.77
C ALA A 116 14.46 -3.07 12.93
N ALA A 117 13.77 -3.42 14.01
CA ALA A 117 14.33 -4.10 15.16
C ALA A 117 14.65 -5.59 14.92
N THR A 118 14.14 -6.21 13.86
CA THR A 118 14.46 -7.62 13.56
C THR A 118 15.86 -7.73 12.94
N THR A 119 16.64 -8.72 13.37
CA THR A 119 17.99 -8.97 12.83
C THR A 119 17.99 -9.18 11.32
N GLU A 120 16.96 -9.86 10.80
CA GLU A 120 16.77 -10.10 9.36
C GLU A 120 16.62 -8.77 8.59
N ASN A 121 15.81 -7.86 9.12
CA ASN A 121 15.58 -6.56 8.47
C ASN A 121 16.79 -5.63 8.60
N GLN A 122 17.54 -5.71 9.71
CA GLN A 122 18.82 -5.00 9.86
C GLN A 122 19.83 -5.41 8.80
N LEU A 123 19.90 -6.71 8.47
CA LEU A 123 20.73 -7.22 7.36
C LEU A 123 20.26 -6.71 6.00
N VAL A 124 18.93 -6.65 5.77
CA VAL A 124 18.36 -6.08 4.54
C VAL A 124 18.67 -4.59 4.43
N LEU A 125 18.53 -3.84 5.52
CA LEU A 125 18.85 -2.40 5.56
C LEU A 125 20.35 -2.15 5.33
N LEU A 126 21.21 -2.98 5.93
CA LEU A 126 22.65 -2.92 5.70
C LEU A 126 22.99 -3.21 4.23
N LYS A 127 22.42 -4.26 3.65
CA LYS A 127 22.57 -4.59 2.23
C LYS A 127 22.10 -3.45 1.32
N ASN A 128 20.96 -2.84 1.62
CA ASN A 128 20.44 -1.71 0.86
C ASN A 128 21.31 -0.46 1.00
N SER A 129 21.86 -0.21 2.18
CA SER A 129 22.81 0.89 2.42
C SER A 129 24.12 0.68 1.66
N VAL A 130 24.64 -0.54 1.67
CA VAL A 130 25.84 -0.90 0.89
C VAL A 130 25.57 -0.75 -0.61
N ASN A 131 24.40 -1.19 -1.10
CA ASN A 131 24.01 -1.01 -2.50
C ASN A 131 23.85 0.48 -2.87
N ALA A 132 23.24 1.30 -2.02
CA ALA A 132 23.09 2.73 -2.25
C ALA A 132 24.46 3.44 -2.29
N ILE A 133 25.36 3.07 -1.40
CA ILE A 133 26.76 3.55 -1.40
C ILE A 133 27.46 3.08 -2.69
N SER A 134 27.27 1.82 -3.08
CA SER A 134 27.87 1.27 -4.31
C SER A 134 27.38 1.98 -5.57
N VAL A 135 26.10 2.36 -5.66
CA VAL A 135 25.56 3.14 -6.79
C VAL A 135 26.11 4.57 -6.79
N THR A 136 26.23 5.20 -5.62
CA THR A 136 26.72 6.60 -5.50
C THR A 136 28.22 6.70 -5.71
N LEU A 137 28.99 5.67 -5.31
CA LEU A 137 30.44 5.62 -5.41
C LEU A 137 30.94 4.80 -6.61
N GLY A 138 30.03 4.10 -7.31
CA GLY A 138 30.35 3.11 -8.33
C GLY A 138 31.28 3.64 -9.42
N ASP A 139 30.95 4.78 -10.01
CA ASP A 139 31.71 5.32 -11.14
C ASP A 139 33.04 5.95 -10.72
N THR A 140 33.18 6.38 -9.46
CA THR A 140 34.37 7.09 -8.97
C THR A 140 35.33 6.18 -8.22
N PHE A 141 34.81 5.21 -7.46
CA PHE A 141 35.62 4.34 -6.59
C PHE A 141 35.91 2.96 -7.17
N LEU A 142 35.08 2.46 -8.09
CA LEU A 142 35.34 1.16 -8.73
C LEU A 142 36.71 1.08 -9.41
N PRO A 143 37.18 2.11 -10.14
CA PRO A 143 38.54 2.08 -10.69
C PRO A 143 39.61 1.97 -9.60
N ALA A 144 39.51 2.76 -8.54
CA ALA A 144 40.46 2.74 -7.43
C ALA A 144 40.44 1.42 -6.64
N ILE A 145 39.29 0.81 -6.46
CA ILE A 145 39.16 -0.51 -5.84
C ILE A 145 39.73 -1.59 -6.74
N ASN A 146 39.51 -1.52 -8.04
CA ASN A 146 40.07 -2.46 -8.99
C ASN A 146 41.60 -2.36 -9.06
N GLU A 147 42.16 -1.14 -9.12
CA GLU A 147 43.58 -0.92 -9.04
C GLU A 147 44.20 -1.46 -7.73
N ALA A 148 43.54 -1.21 -6.59
CA ALA A 148 43.98 -1.75 -5.32
C ALA A 148 43.89 -3.29 -5.28
N ALA A 149 42.81 -3.88 -5.84
CA ALA A 149 42.69 -5.31 -5.94
C ALA A 149 43.73 -5.94 -6.86
N GLU A 150 44.00 -5.34 -8.02
CA GLU A 150 45.07 -5.78 -8.92
C GLU A 150 46.46 -5.67 -8.27
N ALA A 151 46.72 -4.63 -7.49
CA ALA A 151 47.97 -4.47 -6.76
C ALA A 151 48.16 -5.53 -5.66
N VAL A 152 47.09 -6.00 -5.03
CA VAL A 152 47.15 -7.00 -3.94
C VAL A 152 47.16 -8.45 -4.46
N MET A 153 46.58 -8.70 -5.62
CA MET A 153 46.47 -10.08 -6.20
C MET A 153 47.81 -10.79 -6.31
N PRO A 154 48.95 -10.17 -6.78
CA PRO A 154 50.23 -10.86 -6.83
C PRO A 154 50.74 -11.32 -5.46
N TYR A 155 50.48 -10.54 -4.42
CA TYR A 155 50.92 -10.88 -3.04
C TYR A 155 50.06 -12.05 -2.50
N LEU A 156 48.77 -12.06 -2.79
CA LEU A 156 47.89 -13.19 -2.44
C LEU A 156 48.34 -14.47 -3.16
N GLU A 157 48.70 -14.40 -4.42
CA GLU A 157 49.23 -15.55 -5.18
C GLU A 157 50.54 -16.06 -4.59
N GLN A 158 51.48 -15.14 -4.23
CA GLN A 158 52.71 -15.52 -3.56
C GLN A 158 52.43 -16.17 -2.20
N LEU A 159 51.55 -15.59 -1.40
CA LEU A 159 51.16 -16.15 -0.11
C LEU A 159 50.55 -17.54 -0.27
N ARG A 160 49.65 -17.71 -1.24
CA ARG A 160 49.04 -19.01 -1.55
C ARG A 160 50.07 -20.04 -1.96
N THR A 161 51.04 -19.64 -2.76
CA THR A 161 52.15 -20.51 -3.20
C THR A 161 53.03 -20.89 -2.03
N PHE A 162 53.37 -19.91 -1.17
CA PHE A 162 54.13 -20.13 0.05
C PHE A 162 53.44 -21.11 1.03
N VAL A 163 52.13 -20.90 1.27
CA VAL A 163 51.31 -21.78 2.13
C VAL A 163 51.26 -23.22 1.56
N ARG A 164 51.12 -23.36 0.26
CA ARG A 164 51.15 -24.67 -0.39
C ARG A 164 52.51 -25.35 -0.36
N ALA A 165 53.58 -24.58 -0.42
CA ALA A 165 54.95 -25.13 -0.38
C ALA A 165 55.37 -25.50 1.05
N ASN A 166 54.72 -24.96 2.07
CA ASN A 166 55.09 -25.16 3.47
C ASN A 166 53.91 -25.63 4.36
N PRO A 167 53.34 -26.81 4.09
CA PRO A 167 52.16 -27.32 4.82
C PRO A 167 52.43 -27.52 6.32
N GLU A 168 53.66 -27.82 6.70
CA GLU A 168 54.02 -28.01 8.09
C GLU A 168 53.93 -26.74 8.95
N LEU A 169 54.18 -25.55 8.36
CA LEU A 169 54.00 -24.28 9.03
C LEU A 169 52.54 -23.93 9.31
N VAL A 170 51.63 -24.39 8.46
CA VAL A 170 50.20 -24.18 8.63
C VAL A 170 49.64 -25.07 9.73
N GLN A 171 50.11 -26.32 9.82
CA GLN A 171 49.69 -27.24 10.86
C GLN A 171 50.22 -26.86 12.27
N SER A 172 51.36 -26.16 12.34
CA SER A 172 51.88 -25.70 13.63
C SER A 172 51.24 -24.43 14.14
N ALA A 173 50.47 -23.71 13.32
CA ALA A 173 49.81 -22.44 13.65
C ALA A 173 48.28 -22.62 13.89
N ALA A 174 47.72 -23.80 13.73
CA ALA A 174 46.34 -24.14 13.97
C ALA A 174 46.16 -24.84 15.33
#